data_88d54258f71349e18e1f02b06100916f
#
_entry.id   88d54258f71349e18e1f02b06100916f
#
_cell.length_a   1.000
_cell.length_b   1.000
_cell.length_c   1.000
_cell.angle_alpha   90.00
_cell.angle_beta   90.00
_cell.angle_gamma   90.00
#
_symmetry.space_group_name_H-M   'P 1'
#
loop_
_entity.id
_entity.type
_entity.pdbx_description
1 polymer ?
#
loop_
_entity_poly.entity_id
_entity_poly.type
_entity_poly.pdbx_seq_one_letter_code
_entity_poly.pdbx_strand_id
1 'polypeptide(L)'
;MTCSYEFDPAAHDDTSVEHCWSCPHDHHPTSDYCPFHMDPADREAADISAADLTDSLVETLKDDTDSTRAFIGAQFPQLDLDYVDVESDDQHPVDLRHTTIPGGISVLHGRFEEQLDLRHSTVGGLVADNCDFENGVLCTDTRFTDTVDCFEATVTGDDTEFTGATFTGEALFDEVVFDNDVSFTDADFEAEASFEGTQFYGRSNETGDNTTFSGATFEGRVSFLYATFEYIEFRDVRFAGPAVFEQVDASGTVVFTGSE
;
A
#
# COMPACT_ATOMS: atom_id res chain seq x y z
N MET A 1 -17.86 25.20 -5.19
CA MET A 1 -18.85 24.14 -5.54
C MET A 1 -18.10 22.83 -5.49
N THR A 2 -18.69 21.79 -4.92
CA THR A 2 -18.06 20.48 -4.75
C THR A 2 -17.93 19.72 -6.08
N CYS A 3 -16.95 18.82 -6.17
CA CYS A 3 -16.75 17.89 -7.27
C CYS A 3 -17.97 17.01 -7.51
N SER A 4 -18.28 16.70 -8.77
CA SER A 4 -19.42 15.85 -9.15
C SER A 4 -19.07 14.35 -9.17
N TYR A 5 -17.89 13.94 -8.72
CA TYR A 5 -17.51 12.54 -8.67
C TYR A 5 -18.22 11.82 -7.52
N GLU A 6 -18.82 10.66 -7.85
CA GLU A 6 -19.45 9.75 -6.91
C GLU A 6 -18.88 8.34 -7.12
N PHE A 7 -18.57 7.66 -6.03
CA PHE A 7 -18.13 6.26 -6.03
C PHE A 7 -19.25 5.38 -5.49
N ASP A 8 -19.65 4.38 -6.28
CA ASP A 8 -20.62 3.36 -5.86
C ASP A 8 -19.89 2.05 -5.54
N PRO A 9 -19.72 1.70 -4.26
CA PRO A 9 -19.01 0.49 -3.85
C PRO A 9 -19.68 -0.80 -4.37
N ALA A 10 -20.99 -0.80 -4.56
CA ALA A 10 -21.70 -1.97 -5.08
C ALA A 10 -21.37 -2.26 -6.55
N ALA A 11 -20.92 -1.26 -7.31
CA ALA A 11 -20.45 -1.45 -8.69
C ALA A 11 -19.05 -2.08 -8.78
N HIS A 12 -18.32 -2.09 -7.65
CA HIS A 12 -16.94 -2.58 -7.56
C HIS A 12 -16.77 -3.81 -6.66
N ASP A 13 -17.91 -4.38 -6.16
CA ASP A 13 -17.91 -5.49 -5.18
C ASP A 13 -17.08 -5.17 -3.91
N ASP A 14 -16.93 -3.87 -3.59
CA ASP A 14 -16.15 -3.40 -2.46
C ASP A 14 -17.01 -3.29 -1.20
N THR A 15 -16.65 -4.04 -0.16
CA THR A 15 -17.29 -3.99 1.15
C THR A 15 -16.56 -3.07 2.15
N SER A 16 -15.41 -2.52 1.78
CA SER A 16 -14.65 -1.60 2.61
C SER A 16 -15.22 -0.18 2.61
N VAL A 17 -16.08 0.15 1.63
CA VAL A 17 -16.86 1.38 1.58
C VAL A 17 -18.34 1.03 1.80
N GLU A 18 -18.90 1.37 2.95
CA GLU A 18 -20.27 0.97 3.33
C GLU A 18 -21.36 1.61 2.50
N HIS A 19 -21.13 2.82 1.98
CA HIS A 19 -22.13 3.62 1.25
C HIS A 19 -21.51 4.34 0.06
N CYS A 20 -22.35 4.80 -0.89
CA CYS A 20 -21.88 5.67 -1.96
C CYS A 20 -21.13 6.86 -1.36
N TRP A 21 -19.93 7.11 -1.89
CA TRP A 21 -19.09 8.21 -1.45
C TRP A 21 -19.11 9.33 -2.50
N SER A 22 -19.24 10.58 -2.06
CA SER A 22 -19.19 11.77 -2.91
C SER A 22 -17.93 12.56 -2.59
N CYS A 23 -17.19 12.93 -3.63
CA CYS A 23 -15.95 13.66 -3.48
C CYS A 23 -16.17 15.03 -2.80
N PRO A 24 -15.48 15.33 -1.69
CA PRO A 24 -15.66 16.56 -0.93
C PRO A 24 -14.91 17.76 -1.51
N HIS A 25 -13.93 17.51 -2.39
CA HIS A 25 -13.04 18.54 -2.92
C HIS A 25 -13.75 19.51 -3.86
N ASP A 26 -13.28 20.75 -3.92
CA ASP A 26 -13.82 21.75 -4.82
C ASP A 26 -13.53 21.41 -6.29
N HIS A 27 -14.53 21.58 -7.16
CA HIS A 27 -14.37 21.39 -8.58
C HIS A 27 -13.44 22.45 -9.22
N HIS A 28 -12.76 22.08 -10.30
CA HIS A 28 -11.96 23.02 -11.07
C HIS A 28 -12.86 24.01 -11.84
N PRO A 29 -12.48 25.31 -12.00
CA PRO A 29 -13.34 26.30 -12.67
C PRO A 29 -13.77 25.94 -14.11
N THR A 30 -13.03 25.06 -14.78
CA THR A 30 -13.32 24.61 -16.17
C THR A 30 -13.94 23.22 -16.25
N SER A 31 -14.23 22.58 -15.12
CA SER A 31 -14.76 21.20 -15.04
C SER A 31 -15.78 21.08 -13.92
N ASP A 32 -16.68 20.11 -14.02
CA ASP A 32 -17.54 19.72 -12.90
C ASP A 32 -16.80 18.82 -11.87
N TYR A 33 -15.55 18.44 -12.16
CA TYR A 33 -14.72 17.59 -11.33
C TYR A 33 -13.58 18.38 -10.68
N CYS A 34 -13.09 17.93 -9.53
CA CYS A 34 -11.87 18.44 -8.92
C CYS A 34 -10.64 17.94 -9.71
N PRO A 35 -9.45 18.53 -9.54
CA PRO A 35 -8.23 18.12 -10.23
C PRO A 35 -7.92 16.64 -10.11
N PHE A 36 -8.25 16.00 -8.99
CA PHE A 36 -8.01 14.57 -8.74
C PHE A 36 -8.90 13.64 -9.55
N HIS A 37 -10.12 14.08 -9.92
CA HIS A 37 -11.13 13.31 -10.66
C HIS A 37 -11.37 13.79 -12.10
N MET A 38 -10.66 14.83 -12.54
CA MET A 38 -10.70 15.27 -13.94
C MET A 38 -10.10 14.19 -14.85
N ASP A 39 -10.66 14.06 -16.05
CA ASP A 39 -10.04 13.26 -17.11
C ASP A 39 -8.62 13.79 -17.42
N PRO A 40 -7.63 12.92 -17.69
CA PRO A 40 -6.27 13.34 -18.03
C PRO A 40 -6.18 14.37 -19.16
N ALA A 41 -7.04 14.28 -20.20
CA ALA A 41 -7.07 15.25 -21.29
C ALA A 41 -7.60 16.62 -20.84
N ASP A 42 -8.55 16.65 -19.91
CA ASP A 42 -9.07 17.91 -19.36
C ASP A 42 -8.05 18.58 -18.43
N ARG A 43 -7.26 17.78 -17.67
CA ARG A 43 -6.13 18.28 -16.88
C ARG A 43 -5.05 18.91 -17.76
N GLU A 44 -4.67 18.23 -18.85
CA GLU A 44 -3.71 18.76 -19.82
C GLU A 44 -4.22 20.09 -20.41
N ALA A 45 -5.50 20.16 -20.78
CA ALA A 45 -6.12 21.38 -21.30
C ALA A 45 -6.20 22.52 -20.27
N ALA A 46 -6.22 22.19 -18.99
CA ALA A 46 -6.21 23.13 -17.88
C ALA A 46 -4.78 23.48 -17.39
N ASP A 47 -3.73 22.93 -18.03
CA ASP A 47 -2.32 23.09 -17.67
C ASP A 47 -1.99 22.61 -16.24
N ILE A 48 -2.67 21.54 -15.79
CA ILE A 48 -2.46 20.91 -14.48
C ILE A 48 -1.46 19.77 -14.63
N SER A 49 -0.27 19.95 -14.07
CA SER A 49 0.79 18.93 -14.08
C SER A 49 0.65 17.90 -12.97
N ALA A 50 1.46 16.82 -13.01
CA ALA A 50 1.55 15.85 -11.93
C ALA A 50 2.05 16.50 -10.63
N ALA A 51 2.98 17.46 -10.72
CA ALA A 51 3.49 18.18 -9.56
C ALA A 51 2.38 19.04 -8.91
N ASP A 52 1.55 19.73 -9.73
CA ASP A 52 0.42 20.50 -9.21
C ASP A 52 -0.59 19.61 -8.46
N LEU A 53 -0.81 18.37 -8.93
CA LEU A 53 -1.66 17.40 -8.26
C LEU A 53 -1.04 16.93 -6.93
N THR A 54 0.25 16.64 -6.91
CA THR A 54 0.97 16.29 -5.69
C THR A 54 0.93 17.44 -4.67
N ASP A 55 1.25 18.66 -5.10
CA ASP A 55 1.20 19.85 -4.23
C ASP A 55 -0.20 20.06 -3.66
N SER A 56 -1.24 19.90 -4.49
CA SER A 56 -2.64 20.01 -4.06
C SER A 56 -3.02 18.91 -3.05
N LEU A 57 -2.56 17.67 -3.25
CA LEU A 57 -2.78 16.57 -2.32
C LEU A 57 -2.07 16.88 -1.00
N VAL A 58 -0.80 17.22 -1.02
CA VAL A 58 -0.01 17.56 0.19
C VAL A 58 -0.64 18.73 0.97
N GLU A 59 -1.13 19.73 0.27
CA GLU A 59 -1.84 20.84 0.94
C GLU A 59 -3.14 20.37 1.59
N THR A 60 -3.88 19.48 0.92
CA THR A 60 -5.12 18.90 1.46
C THR A 60 -4.85 18.00 2.67
N LEU A 61 -3.74 17.26 2.69
CA LEU A 61 -3.36 16.40 3.82
C LEU A 61 -3.04 17.19 5.10
N LYS A 62 -2.70 18.47 5.00
CA LYS A 62 -2.52 19.34 6.17
C LYS A 62 -3.84 19.69 6.86
N ASP A 63 -4.96 19.51 6.17
CA ASP A 63 -6.29 19.71 6.72
C ASP A 63 -6.78 18.38 7.29
N ASP A 64 -6.52 18.17 8.58
CA ASP A 64 -6.75 16.90 9.27
C ASP A 64 -8.24 16.62 9.48
N THR A 65 -8.94 16.26 8.40
CA THR A 65 -10.33 15.82 8.46
C THR A 65 -10.53 14.58 7.60
N ASP A 66 -11.31 13.63 8.09
CA ASP A 66 -11.62 12.38 7.39
C ASP A 66 -12.11 12.61 5.94
N SER A 67 -12.93 13.64 5.73
CA SER A 67 -13.45 13.94 4.40
C SER A 67 -12.42 14.54 3.46
N THR A 68 -11.44 15.31 3.94
CA THR A 68 -10.44 15.96 3.08
C THR A 68 -9.31 15.04 2.68
N ARG A 69 -9.00 14.02 3.48
CA ARG A 69 -7.97 13.01 3.20
C ARG A 69 -8.44 11.84 2.33
N ALA A 70 -9.69 11.88 1.84
CA ALA A 70 -10.27 10.84 0.99
C ALA A 70 -10.23 11.23 -0.49
N PHE A 71 -9.53 10.40 -1.28
CA PHE A 71 -9.31 10.56 -2.73
C PHE A 71 -9.80 9.34 -3.51
N ILE A 72 -10.86 8.68 -3.05
CA ILE A 72 -11.37 7.41 -3.60
C ILE A 72 -11.62 7.54 -5.10
N GLY A 73 -11.04 6.64 -5.90
CA GLY A 73 -11.18 6.63 -7.35
C GLY A 73 -10.44 7.75 -8.10
N ALA A 74 -9.59 8.50 -7.41
CA ALA A 74 -8.79 9.55 -8.05
C ALA A 74 -7.79 8.98 -9.05
N GLN A 75 -7.33 9.83 -9.97
CA GLN A 75 -6.35 9.48 -10.98
C GLN A 75 -5.13 10.42 -10.88
N PHE A 76 -4.00 9.88 -10.53
CA PHE A 76 -2.73 10.61 -10.49
C PHE A 76 -1.78 10.07 -11.55
N PRO A 77 -1.10 10.90 -12.35
CA PRO A 77 -0.03 10.40 -13.22
C PRO A 77 1.09 9.72 -12.43
N GLN A 78 1.48 10.33 -11.32
CA GLN A 78 2.41 9.88 -10.29
C GLN A 78 2.17 10.68 -9.02
N LEU A 79 2.66 10.19 -7.87
CA LEU A 79 2.71 10.93 -6.61
C LEU A 79 4.15 10.96 -6.09
N ASP A 80 4.67 12.17 -5.85
CA ASP A 80 5.98 12.40 -5.25
C ASP A 80 5.78 13.01 -3.85
N LEU A 81 5.84 12.15 -2.85
CA LEU A 81 5.67 12.47 -1.43
C LEU A 81 6.99 12.33 -0.66
N ASP A 82 8.12 12.49 -1.36
CA ASP A 82 9.43 12.41 -0.73
C ASP A 82 9.59 13.47 0.35
N TYR A 83 10.08 13.05 1.52
CA TYR A 83 10.27 13.91 2.70
C TYR A 83 8.98 14.58 3.21
N VAL A 84 7.83 14.02 2.89
CA VAL A 84 6.54 14.52 3.40
C VAL A 84 6.22 13.83 4.72
N ASP A 85 5.96 14.63 5.75
CA ASP A 85 5.41 14.16 7.02
C ASP A 85 3.90 14.39 7.01
N VAL A 86 3.13 13.30 7.09
CA VAL A 86 1.68 13.33 7.19
C VAL A 86 1.30 13.12 8.64
N GLU A 87 1.13 14.24 9.35
CA GLU A 87 0.71 14.25 10.75
C GLU A 87 -0.81 14.15 10.86
N SER A 88 -1.33 13.58 11.95
CA SER A 88 -2.75 13.52 12.24
C SER A 88 -3.04 13.60 13.74
N ASP A 89 -3.85 14.58 14.14
CA ASP A 89 -4.31 14.71 15.52
C ASP A 89 -5.56 13.86 15.81
N ASP A 90 -6.34 13.53 14.78
CA ASP A 90 -7.67 12.88 14.88
C ASP A 90 -7.76 11.49 14.22
N GLN A 91 -6.63 10.87 13.87
CA GLN A 91 -6.55 9.53 13.31
C GLN A 91 -7.28 9.34 11.96
N HIS A 92 -7.10 10.29 11.05
CA HIS A 92 -7.68 10.21 9.71
C HIS A 92 -6.71 9.59 8.70
N PRO A 93 -7.03 8.44 8.10
CA PRO A 93 -6.19 7.78 7.10
C PRO A 93 -6.06 8.62 5.83
N VAL A 94 -4.98 8.39 5.09
CA VAL A 94 -4.85 8.84 3.71
C VAL A 94 -5.54 7.81 2.81
N ASP A 95 -6.75 8.11 2.39
CA ASP A 95 -7.61 7.19 1.64
C ASP A 95 -7.42 7.36 0.12
N LEU A 96 -6.63 6.48 -0.45
CA LEU A 96 -6.34 6.37 -1.89
C LEU A 96 -6.98 5.11 -2.51
N ARG A 97 -8.07 4.57 -1.94
CA ARG A 97 -8.74 3.39 -2.47
C ARG A 97 -9.23 3.59 -3.91
N HIS A 98 -9.16 2.52 -4.71
CA HIS A 98 -9.60 2.52 -6.11
C HIS A 98 -8.89 3.56 -6.99
N THR A 99 -7.73 4.08 -6.56
CA THR A 99 -6.97 5.05 -7.35
C THR A 99 -6.21 4.38 -8.50
N THR A 100 -5.87 5.19 -9.50
CA THR A 100 -4.98 4.78 -10.59
C THR A 100 -3.77 5.71 -10.64
N ILE A 101 -2.56 5.16 -10.42
CA ILE A 101 -1.31 5.91 -10.30
C ILE A 101 -0.22 5.24 -11.17
N PRO A 102 -0.30 5.33 -12.51
CA PRO A 102 0.56 4.54 -13.40
C PRO A 102 2.06 4.86 -13.29
N GLY A 103 2.43 6.06 -12.88
CA GLY A 103 3.82 6.45 -12.63
C GLY A 103 4.32 6.09 -11.24
N GLY A 104 3.44 5.49 -10.39
CA GLY A 104 3.79 5.05 -9.04
C GLY A 104 3.78 6.15 -8.00
N ILE A 105 4.17 5.76 -6.79
CA ILE A 105 4.25 6.60 -5.59
C ILE A 105 5.69 6.56 -5.08
N SER A 106 6.25 7.73 -4.78
CA SER A 106 7.52 7.87 -4.07
C SER A 106 7.27 8.55 -2.72
N VAL A 107 7.79 7.96 -1.65
CA VAL A 107 7.65 8.42 -0.26
C VAL A 107 8.99 8.33 0.49
N LEU A 108 10.10 8.61 -0.20
CA LEU A 108 11.45 8.53 0.37
C LEU A 108 11.58 9.37 1.65
N HIS A 109 12.03 8.73 2.74
CA HIS A 109 12.22 9.41 4.04
C HIS A 109 10.96 10.15 4.54
N GLY A 110 9.79 9.74 4.10
CA GLY A 110 8.51 10.27 4.56
C GLY A 110 8.07 9.63 5.87
N ARG A 111 7.11 10.26 6.53
CA ARG A 111 6.49 9.73 7.75
C ARG A 111 4.99 9.86 7.65
N PHE A 112 4.30 8.76 7.86
CA PHE A 112 2.85 8.70 7.90
C PHE A 112 2.43 8.30 9.31
N GLU A 113 1.87 9.23 10.09
CA GLU A 113 1.36 8.94 11.43
C GLU A 113 0.09 8.12 11.38
N GLU A 114 -0.66 8.22 10.27
CA GLU A 114 -1.88 7.47 10.05
C GLU A 114 -1.77 6.53 8.86
N GLN A 115 -2.73 5.63 8.78
CA GLN A 115 -2.79 4.57 7.79
C GLN A 115 -2.79 5.11 6.35
N LEU A 116 -1.98 4.53 5.49
CA LEU A 116 -2.05 4.71 4.04
C LEU A 116 -2.92 3.61 3.43
N ASP A 117 -4.08 3.97 2.88
CA ASP A 117 -5.04 3.04 2.31
C ASP A 117 -5.01 3.06 0.77
N LEU A 118 -4.45 2.02 0.17
CA LEU A 118 -4.33 1.81 -1.28
C LEU A 118 -5.22 0.66 -1.78
N ARG A 119 -6.15 0.14 -0.97
CA ARG A 119 -6.96 -1.03 -1.33
C ARG A 119 -7.64 -0.86 -2.69
N HIS A 120 -7.66 -1.94 -3.46
CA HIS A 120 -8.27 -2.02 -4.80
C HIS A 120 -7.68 -1.03 -5.83
N SER A 121 -6.50 -0.48 -5.59
CA SER A 121 -5.84 0.49 -6.48
C SER A 121 -4.96 -0.19 -7.52
N THR A 122 -4.66 0.55 -8.59
CA THR A 122 -3.63 0.19 -9.56
C THR A 122 -2.51 1.21 -9.51
N VAL A 123 -1.35 0.78 -9.06
CA VAL A 123 -0.17 1.62 -8.84
C VAL A 123 0.97 1.14 -9.74
N GLY A 124 1.72 2.04 -10.35
CA GLY A 124 2.90 1.71 -11.13
C GLY A 124 3.90 0.96 -10.27
N GLY A 125 4.56 1.66 -9.37
CA GLY A 125 5.44 1.12 -8.35
C GLY A 125 5.29 1.91 -7.06
N LEU A 126 5.97 1.43 -6.02
CA LEU A 126 6.07 2.14 -4.74
C LEU A 126 7.55 2.20 -4.36
N VAL A 127 8.07 3.39 -4.11
CA VAL A 127 9.41 3.60 -3.54
C VAL A 127 9.25 4.21 -2.17
N ALA A 128 9.59 3.46 -1.13
CA ALA A 128 9.36 3.83 0.27
C ALA A 128 10.62 3.64 1.13
N ASP A 129 11.80 3.96 0.57
CA ASP A 129 13.06 3.77 1.28
C ASP A 129 13.12 4.66 2.52
N ASN A 130 13.48 4.05 3.66
CA ASN A 130 13.60 4.75 4.94
C ASN A 130 12.34 5.54 5.32
N CYS A 131 11.17 5.04 4.97
CA CYS A 131 9.88 5.64 5.31
C CYS A 131 9.33 5.02 6.61
N ASP A 132 8.68 5.84 7.43
CA ASP A 132 8.01 5.40 8.65
C ASP A 132 6.48 5.41 8.44
N PHE A 133 5.85 4.23 8.49
CA PHE A 133 4.38 4.06 8.50
C PHE A 133 3.94 3.66 9.91
N GLU A 134 3.42 4.62 10.69
CA GLU A 134 3.16 4.40 12.12
C GLU A 134 1.85 3.65 12.41
N ASN A 135 0.89 3.67 11.48
CA ASN A 135 -0.39 2.96 11.61
C ASN A 135 -0.66 1.98 10.46
N GLY A 136 0.41 1.48 9.83
CA GLY A 136 0.33 0.45 8.82
C GLY A 136 -0.04 0.94 7.41
N VAL A 137 -0.07 -0.02 6.48
CA VAL A 137 -0.37 0.21 5.07
C VAL A 137 -1.38 -0.84 4.61
N LEU A 138 -2.48 -0.39 4.00
CA LEU A 138 -3.50 -1.28 3.44
C LEU A 138 -3.38 -1.36 1.92
N CYS A 139 -3.01 -2.54 1.43
CA CYS A 139 -2.86 -2.85 0.01
C CYS A 139 -3.68 -4.07 -0.41
N THR A 140 -4.81 -4.37 0.27
CA THR A 140 -5.69 -5.48 -0.11
C THR A 140 -6.16 -5.30 -1.54
N ASP A 141 -6.00 -6.35 -2.38
CA ASP A 141 -6.34 -6.36 -3.80
C ASP A 141 -5.69 -5.22 -4.62
N THR A 142 -4.58 -4.66 -4.15
CA THR A 142 -3.82 -3.65 -4.89
C THR A 142 -2.97 -4.32 -5.96
N ARG A 143 -2.94 -3.73 -7.16
CA ARG A 143 -2.07 -4.17 -8.23
C ARG A 143 -0.91 -3.21 -8.43
N PHE A 144 0.31 -3.68 -8.14
CA PHE A 144 1.56 -3.00 -8.47
C PHE A 144 2.06 -3.50 -9.83
N THR A 145 2.19 -2.60 -10.81
CA THR A 145 2.55 -2.96 -12.19
C THR A 145 4.03 -2.79 -12.52
N ASP A 146 4.79 -2.21 -11.60
CA ASP A 146 6.24 -2.01 -11.63
C ASP A 146 6.84 -2.35 -10.27
N THR A 147 8.10 -2.04 -10.01
CA THR A 147 8.84 -2.37 -8.79
C THR A 147 8.21 -1.72 -7.54
N VAL A 148 8.09 -2.52 -6.49
CA VAL A 148 7.87 -2.05 -5.12
C VAL A 148 9.20 -2.17 -4.39
N ASP A 149 9.71 -1.06 -3.85
CA ASP A 149 10.96 -0.98 -3.08
C ASP A 149 10.70 -0.25 -1.78
N CYS A 150 10.87 -0.97 -0.67
CA CYS A 150 10.63 -0.47 0.69
C CYS A 150 11.89 -0.60 1.57
N PHE A 151 13.07 -0.43 0.97
CA PHE A 151 14.35 -0.62 1.66
C PHE A 151 14.44 0.18 2.97
N GLU A 152 14.78 -0.52 4.08
CA GLU A 152 14.90 0.08 5.42
C GLU A 152 13.63 0.82 5.91
N ALA A 153 12.45 0.54 5.36
CA ALA A 153 11.21 1.12 5.88
C ALA A 153 10.82 0.50 7.23
N THR A 154 10.16 1.29 8.07
CA THR A 154 9.58 0.82 9.32
C THR A 154 8.06 0.89 9.24
N VAL A 155 7.40 -0.22 9.52
CA VAL A 155 5.94 -0.30 9.54
C VAL A 155 5.50 -0.73 10.92
N THR A 156 4.82 0.18 11.62
CA THR A 156 4.21 -0.08 12.93
C THR A 156 2.69 -0.02 12.81
N GLY A 157 1.97 -0.37 13.86
CA GLY A 157 0.50 -0.45 13.80
C GLY A 157 0.00 -1.87 13.53
N ASP A 158 -1.24 -2.12 13.87
CA ASP A 158 -1.81 -3.48 13.88
C ASP A 158 -2.41 -3.89 12.51
N ASP A 159 -2.58 -2.94 11.59
CA ASP A 159 -3.27 -3.15 10.32
C ASP A 159 -2.31 -2.94 9.12
N THR A 160 -1.48 -3.96 8.83
CA THR A 160 -0.65 -3.96 7.61
C THR A 160 -1.04 -5.13 6.72
N GLU A 161 -1.64 -4.82 5.57
CA GLU A 161 -2.26 -5.82 4.72
C GLU A 161 -1.83 -5.69 3.24
N PHE A 162 -1.32 -6.78 2.70
CA PHE A 162 -1.09 -7.02 1.27
C PHE A 162 -1.93 -8.24 0.80
N THR A 163 -3.07 -8.50 1.46
CA THR A 163 -3.95 -9.63 1.14
C THR A 163 -4.47 -9.51 -0.30
N GLY A 164 -4.26 -10.54 -1.13
CA GLY A 164 -4.66 -10.54 -2.54
C GLY A 164 -3.89 -9.55 -3.42
N ALA A 165 -2.86 -8.87 -2.89
CA ALA A 165 -2.07 -7.94 -3.69
C ALA A 165 -1.32 -8.66 -4.82
N THR A 166 -1.19 -8.00 -5.97
CA THR A 166 -0.44 -8.52 -7.12
C THR A 166 0.80 -7.65 -7.35
N PHE A 167 1.98 -8.26 -7.30
CA PHE A 167 3.26 -7.64 -7.62
C PHE A 167 3.74 -8.14 -8.99
N THR A 168 3.52 -7.34 -10.04
CA THR A 168 3.93 -7.70 -11.40
C THR A 168 5.42 -7.47 -11.62
N GLY A 169 5.98 -6.41 -11.01
CA GLY A 169 7.41 -6.12 -10.95
C GLY A 169 8.09 -6.76 -9.74
N GLU A 170 9.36 -6.43 -9.53
CA GLU A 170 10.10 -6.88 -8.34
C GLU A 170 9.47 -6.33 -7.06
N ALA A 171 9.42 -7.15 -6.02
CA ALA A 171 8.91 -6.78 -4.70
C ALA A 171 10.04 -6.86 -3.67
N LEU A 172 10.62 -5.71 -3.33
CA LEU A 172 11.81 -5.58 -2.50
C LEU A 172 11.44 -5.00 -1.13
N PHE A 173 11.46 -5.84 -0.13
CA PHE A 173 11.20 -5.51 1.27
C PHE A 173 12.46 -5.70 2.13
N ASP A 174 13.64 -5.43 1.54
CA ASP A 174 14.91 -5.68 2.21
C ASP A 174 15.11 -4.75 3.40
N GLU A 175 15.55 -5.34 4.52
CA GLU A 175 15.79 -4.64 5.79
C GLU A 175 14.55 -3.91 6.38
N VAL A 176 13.34 -4.19 5.87
CA VAL A 176 12.08 -3.66 6.43
C VAL A 176 11.86 -4.20 7.84
N VAL A 177 11.35 -3.34 8.71
CA VAL A 177 10.88 -3.73 10.04
C VAL A 177 9.36 -3.70 10.07
N PHE A 178 8.74 -4.88 10.19
CA PHE A 178 7.32 -5.01 10.55
C PHE A 178 7.24 -5.25 12.05
N ASP A 179 6.91 -4.19 12.82
CA ASP A 179 6.88 -4.26 14.30
C ASP A 179 5.61 -4.94 14.85
N ASN A 180 4.66 -5.25 13.96
CA ASN A 180 3.45 -6.01 14.25
C ASN A 180 3.16 -7.02 13.15
N ASP A 181 1.98 -7.63 13.19
CA ASP A 181 1.55 -8.62 12.21
C ASP A 181 1.37 -7.98 10.81
N VAL A 182 1.79 -8.71 9.79
CA VAL A 182 1.58 -8.34 8.38
C VAL A 182 0.99 -9.51 7.60
N SER A 183 -0.02 -9.23 6.78
CA SER A 183 -0.66 -10.24 5.95
C SER A 183 -0.25 -10.10 4.47
N PHE A 184 0.34 -11.16 3.92
CA PHE A 184 0.51 -11.40 2.49
C PHE A 184 -0.39 -12.57 2.04
N THR A 185 -1.55 -12.75 2.68
CA THR A 185 -2.47 -13.84 2.34
C THR A 185 -2.93 -13.72 0.89
N ASP A 186 -2.86 -14.83 0.14
CA ASP A 186 -3.24 -14.91 -1.28
C ASP A 186 -2.53 -13.87 -2.18
N ALA A 187 -1.41 -13.29 -1.74
CA ALA A 187 -0.63 -12.38 -2.56
C ALA A 187 0.07 -13.10 -3.72
N ASP A 188 0.14 -12.44 -4.88
CA ASP A 188 0.78 -12.99 -6.08
C ASP A 188 2.04 -12.20 -6.46
N PHE A 189 3.21 -12.84 -6.38
CA PHE A 189 4.50 -12.29 -6.74
C PHE A 189 4.92 -12.85 -8.11
N GLU A 190 4.58 -12.13 -9.19
CA GLU A 190 4.84 -12.56 -10.58
C GLU A 190 6.35 -12.48 -10.95
N ALA A 191 7.14 -11.64 -10.25
CA ALA A 191 8.58 -11.48 -10.45
C ALA A 191 9.39 -11.89 -9.21
N GLU A 192 10.64 -11.43 -9.09
CA GLU A 192 11.48 -11.68 -7.92
C GLU A 192 10.91 -10.96 -6.68
N ALA A 193 10.90 -11.67 -5.54
CA ALA A 193 10.57 -11.10 -4.24
C ALA A 193 11.78 -11.22 -3.30
N SER A 194 12.09 -10.14 -2.59
CA SER A 194 13.17 -10.10 -1.60
C SER A 194 12.66 -9.60 -0.26
N PHE A 195 13.00 -10.35 0.76
CA PHE A 195 12.79 -10.05 2.18
C PHE A 195 14.12 -10.24 2.92
N GLU A 196 15.24 -9.87 2.29
CA GLU A 196 16.57 -10.05 2.88
C GLU A 196 16.76 -9.11 4.07
N GLY A 197 17.14 -9.67 5.23
CA GLY A 197 17.29 -8.89 6.46
C GLY A 197 16.00 -8.37 7.07
N THR A 198 14.84 -8.65 6.47
CA THR A 198 13.53 -8.19 6.96
C THR A 198 13.24 -8.76 8.35
N GLN A 199 12.68 -7.92 9.21
CA GLN A 199 12.35 -8.29 10.59
C GLN A 199 10.84 -8.35 10.74
N PHE A 200 10.32 -9.56 11.01
CA PHE A 200 8.90 -9.81 11.25
C PHE A 200 8.69 -10.05 12.74
N TYR A 201 8.25 -9.02 13.45
CA TYR A 201 7.98 -9.06 14.90
C TYR A 201 6.51 -9.35 15.22
N GLY A 202 5.84 -10.06 14.31
CA GLY A 202 4.46 -10.50 14.50
C GLY A 202 4.26 -11.22 15.84
N ARG A 203 3.14 -10.97 16.48
CA ARG A 203 2.82 -11.51 17.80
C ARG A 203 1.91 -12.71 17.63
N SER A 204 2.30 -13.88 18.21
CA SER A 204 1.34 -14.98 18.39
C SER A 204 0.27 -14.54 19.37
N ASN A 205 -0.85 -14.02 18.86
CA ASN A 205 -1.98 -13.68 19.71
C ASN A 205 -3.11 -14.74 19.61
N GLU A 206 -3.95 -14.80 20.64
CA GLU A 206 -5.11 -15.72 20.70
C GLU A 206 -6.20 -15.31 19.68
N THR A 207 -6.09 -14.15 19.03
CA THR A 207 -7.07 -13.61 18.08
C THR A 207 -6.84 -14.12 16.67
N GLY A 208 -5.66 -14.69 16.35
CA GLY A 208 -5.37 -15.33 15.06
C GLY A 208 -4.83 -14.38 13.99
N ASP A 209 -4.59 -13.13 14.37
CA ASP A 209 -3.90 -12.17 13.52
C ASP A 209 -2.40 -12.46 13.66
N ASN A 210 -1.78 -13.00 12.61
CA ASN A 210 -0.39 -13.43 12.62
C ASN A 210 0.28 -12.97 11.33
N THR A 211 1.58 -12.74 11.38
CA THR A 211 2.35 -12.58 10.15
C THR A 211 2.18 -13.81 9.27
N THR A 212 1.69 -13.62 8.04
CA THR A 212 1.29 -14.75 7.20
C THR A 212 1.53 -14.50 5.72
N PHE A 213 1.97 -15.57 5.04
CA PHE A 213 2.02 -15.72 3.58
C PHE A 213 1.04 -16.80 3.11
N SER A 214 0.00 -17.12 3.89
CA SER A 214 -0.92 -18.23 3.56
C SER A 214 -1.58 -18.03 2.20
N GLY A 215 -1.51 -19.06 1.33
CA GLY A 215 -2.05 -19.00 -0.03
C GLY A 215 -1.21 -18.20 -1.03
N ALA A 216 -0.15 -17.52 -0.60
CA ALA A 216 0.67 -16.70 -1.49
C ALA A 216 1.36 -17.53 -2.59
N THR A 217 1.57 -16.93 -3.74
CA THR A 217 2.30 -17.52 -4.87
C THR A 217 3.54 -16.71 -5.20
N PHE A 218 4.69 -17.40 -5.31
CA PHE A 218 5.95 -16.84 -5.77
C PHE A 218 6.32 -17.51 -7.12
N GLU A 219 6.06 -16.80 -8.23
CA GLU A 219 6.43 -17.32 -9.57
C GLU A 219 7.94 -17.17 -9.83
N GLY A 220 8.54 -16.06 -9.33
CA GLY A 220 9.96 -15.79 -9.38
C GLY A 220 10.76 -16.40 -8.23
N ARG A 221 12.01 -15.97 -8.10
CA ARG A 221 12.82 -16.26 -6.91
C ARG A 221 12.29 -15.50 -5.72
N VAL A 222 12.25 -16.14 -4.55
CA VAL A 222 12.04 -15.44 -3.28
C VAL A 222 13.21 -15.66 -2.33
N SER A 223 13.65 -14.60 -1.65
CA SER A 223 14.73 -14.63 -0.66
C SER A 223 14.26 -14.13 0.70
N PHE A 224 14.51 -14.91 1.73
CA PHE A 224 14.41 -14.55 3.14
C PHE A 224 15.79 -14.64 3.82
N LEU A 225 16.86 -14.38 3.06
CA LEU A 225 18.23 -14.42 3.57
C LEU A 225 18.39 -13.42 4.73
N TYR A 226 18.94 -13.86 5.86
CA TYR A 226 19.10 -13.06 7.09
C TYR A 226 17.79 -12.54 7.72
N ALA A 227 16.62 -12.96 7.26
CA ALA A 227 15.36 -12.51 7.86
C ALA A 227 15.21 -12.98 9.32
N THR A 228 14.49 -12.20 10.11
CA THR A 228 14.16 -12.53 11.51
C THR A 228 12.66 -12.82 11.61
N PHE A 229 12.31 -13.96 12.22
CA PHE A 229 10.92 -14.38 12.44
C PHE A 229 10.62 -14.56 13.92
N GLU A 230 9.64 -13.85 14.49
CA GLU A 230 9.08 -14.16 15.79
C GLU A 230 7.91 -15.15 15.67
N TYR A 231 6.91 -14.82 14.83
CA TYR A 231 5.85 -15.74 14.46
C TYR A 231 5.49 -15.53 12.99
N ILE A 232 5.50 -16.60 12.18
CA ILE A 232 5.19 -16.50 10.76
C ILE A 232 4.56 -17.79 10.24
N GLU A 233 3.57 -17.66 9.35
CA GLU A 233 2.88 -18.78 8.73
C GLU A 233 3.07 -18.80 7.20
N PHE A 234 3.47 -19.97 6.71
CA PHE A 234 3.53 -20.32 5.27
C PHE A 234 2.57 -21.52 5.07
N ARG A 235 1.27 -21.26 4.96
CA ARG A 235 0.27 -22.30 4.72
C ARG A 235 -0.16 -22.28 3.27
N ASP A 236 -0.12 -23.45 2.61
CA ASP A 236 -0.55 -23.61 1.22
C ASP A 236 0.15 -22.63 0.25
N VAL A 237 1.40 -22.22 0.57
CA VAL A 237 2.21 -21.31 -0.27
C VAL A 237 2.77 -22.09 -1.46
N ARG A 238 2.71 -21.49 -2.63
CA ARG A 238 3.31 -22.03 -3.85
C ARG A 238 4.62 -21.31 -4.17
N PHE A 239 5.73 -22.05 -4.14
CA PHE A 239 7.04 -21.57 -4.57
C PHE A 239 7.35 -22.18 -5.97
N ALA A 240 6.99 -21.45 -7.04
CA ALA A 240 7.29 -21.91 -8.40
C ALA A 240 8.76 -21.69 -8.77
N GLY A 241 9.38 -20.64 -8.22
CA GLY A 241 10.81 -20.35 -8.32
C GLY A 241 11.62 -20.82 -7.11
N PRO A 242 12.94 -20.56 -7.09
CA PRO A 242 13.78 -20.89 -5.94
C PRO A 242 13.39 -20.07 -4.70
N ALA A 243 13.19 -20.74 -3.55
CA ALA A 243 12.97 -20.11 -2.26
C ALA A 243 14.22 -20.27 -1.37
N VAL A 244 14.72 -19.16 -0.83
CA VAL A 244 15.94 -19.11 -0.01
C VAL A 244 15.60 -18.75 1.41
N PHE A 245 15.89 -19.63 2.36
CA PHE A 245 15.75 -19.44 3.80
C PHE A 245 17.11 -19.67 4.47
N GLU A 246 18.14 -18.95 4.01
CA GLU A 246 19.50 -19.10 4.50
C GLU A 246 19.78 -18.06 5.60
N GLN A 247 20.41 -18.50 6.69
CA GLN A 247 20.78 -17.66 7.83
C GLN A 247 19.59 -16.90 8.47
N VAL A 248 18.41 -17.49 8.42
CA VAL A 248 17.21 -16.98 9.08
C VAL A 248 17.37 -17.12 10.60
N ASP A 249 17.02 -16.06 11.34
CA ASP A 249 16.87 -16.12 12.82
C ASP A 249 15.39 -16.31 13.16
N ALA A 250 15.05 -17.51 13.66
CA ALA A 250 13.69 -17.83 14.08
C ALA A 250 13.66 -17.97 15.61
N SER A 251 13.38 -16.87 16.29
CA SER A 251 13.26 -16.87 17.77
C SER A 251 11.92 -17.44 18.26
N GLY A 252 10.91 -17.49 17.40
CA GLY A 252 9.56 -17.98 17.69
C GLY A 252 9.11 -19.12 16.80
N THR A 253 7.87 -19.13 16.38
CA THR A 253 7.25 -20.22 15.63
C THR A 253 7.19 -19.94 14.15
N VAL A 254 7.72 -20.83 13.34
CA VAL A 254 7.59 -20.82 11.87
C VAL A 254 6.76 -22.03 11.45
N VAL A 255 5.65 -21.79 10.76
CA VAL A 255 4.71 -22.83 10.33
C VAL A 255 4.77 -23.01 8.82
N PHE A 256 5.12 -24.24 8.37
CA PHE A 256 4.98 -24.64 6.98
C PHE A 256 3.93 -25.76 6.91
N THR A 257 2.84 -25.56 6.17
CA THR A 257 1.79 -26.57 6.00
C THR A 257 1.22 -26.48 4.59
N GLY A 258 1.22 -27.58 3.85
CA GLY A 258 0.63 -27.64 2.51
C GLY A 258 1.44 -26.94 1.42
N SER A 259 2.55 -26.29 1.75
CA SER A 259 3.37 -25.53 0.79
C SER A 259 4.14 -26.45 -0.15
N GLU A 260 4.30 -26.05 -1.44
CA GLU A 260 4.95 -26.83 -2.49
C GLU A 260 5.88 -25.97 -3.38
#